data_9c5e1784cbb85abd8a68da2b4e641f0e
#
_entry.id   9c5e1784cbb85abd8a68da2b4e641f0e
#
_cell.length_a   1.000
_cell.length_b   1.000
_cell.length_c   1.000
_cell.angle_alpha   90.00
_cell.angle_beta   90.00
_cell.angle_gamma   90.00
#
_symmetry.space_group_name_H-M   'P 1'
#
loop_
_entity.id
_entity.type
_entity.pdbx_description
1 polymer ?
#
loop_
_entity_poly.entity_id
_entity_poly.type
_entity_poly.pdbx_seq_one_letter_code
_entity_poly.pdbx_strand_id
1 'polypeptide(L)'
;MIAAVAVFAPQLALSDPLVDIYESALENDPVLRAARATFNADLEGKNISRAALLPQLAISGEYKESETNDSSPLFGSGGTIDSDGNSYGASISQAIFDMPSWYRFQGSKSLSESARAQFAADQQSLIIRVSDAYFNVLRAYDN
;
A
#
# COMPACT_ATOMS: atom_id res chain seq x y z
N MET A 1 11.58 36.93 60.33
CA MET A 1 11.21 35.89 59.35
C MET A 1 11.12 36.59 57.98
N ILE A 2 12.15 36.42 57.16
CA ILE A 2 12.20 37.02 55.81
C ILE A 2 11.84 35.88 54.86
N ALA A 3 10.66 35.96 54.17
CA ALA A 3 10.23 35.02 53.20
C ALA A 3 10.90 35.35 51.84
N ALA A 4 11.76 34.46 51.35
CA ALA A 4 12.34 34.56 50.04
C ALA A 4 11.33 34.08 48.99
N VAL A 5 10.84 34.98 48.17
CA VAL A 5 9.98 34.67 46.99
C VAL A 5 10.94 34.26 45.85
N ALA A 6 10.99 33.00 45.56
CA ALA A 6 11.68 32.46 44.36
C ALA A 6 10.87 32.84 43.10
N VAL A 7 11.37 33.80 42.35
CA VAL A 7 10.84 34.14 41.02
C VAL A 7 11.24 33.06 40.03
N PHE A 8 10.30 32.22 39.66
CA PHE A 8 10.45 31.22 38.59
C PHE A 8 10.35 31.97 37.27
N ALA A 9 11.48 32.31 36.67
CA ALA A 9 11.51 32.85 35.31
C ALA A 9 11.20 31.70 34.32
N PRO A 10 10.19 31.87 33.41
CA PRO A 10 9.99 30.90 32.36
C PRO A 10 11.22 30.95 31.45
N GLN A 11 11.93 29.83 31.35
CA GLN A 11 12.96 29.64 30.34
C GLN A 11 12.22 29.59 28.99
N LEU A 12 12.37 30.62 28.17
CA LEU A 12 12.02 30.56 26.75
C LEU A 12 12.88 29.46 26.15
N ALA A 13 12.26 28.32 25.87
CA ALA A 13 12.90 27.26 25.07
C ALA A 13 13.15 27.87 23.69
N LEU A 14 14.40 28.26 23.44
CA LEU A 14 14.85 28.59 22.09
C LEU A 14 14.76 27.27 21.30
N SER A 15 13.71 27.13 20.49
CA SER A 15 13.61 26.05 19.52
C SER A 15 14.85 26.12 18.62
N ASP A 16 15.53 24.99 18.44
CA ASP A 16 16.63 24.92 17.49
C ASP A 16 16.06 25.04 16.08
N PRO A 17 16.50 26.03 15.27
CA PRO A 17 15.97 26.22 13.92
C PRO A 17 16.01 24.95 13.05
N LEU A 18 16.96 24.06 13.30
CA LEU A 18 17.07 22.78 12.62
C LEU A 18 15.92 21.84 12.99
N VAL A 19 15.49 21.84 14.25
CA VAL A 19 14.38 21.02 14.73
C VAL A 19 13.07 21.47 14.09
N ASP A 20 12.80 22.79 14.03
CA ASP A 20 11.61 23.35 13.41
C ASP A 20 11.52 23.00 11.92
N ILE A 21 12.65 23.08 11.22
CA ILE A 21 12.74 22.68 9.80
C ILE A 21 12.50 21.18 9.64
N TYR A 22 13.04 20.35 10.53
CA TYR A 22 12.83 18.92 10.51
C TYR A 22 11.35 18.56 10.75
N GLU A 23 10.69 19.19 11.71
CA GLU A 23 9.27 18.97 11.98
C GLU A 23 8.41 19.37 10.76
N SER A 24 8.72 20.49 10.14
CA SER A 24 8.08 20.90 8.89
C SER A 24 8.31 19.87 7.75
N ALA A 25 9.50 19.31 7.66
CA ALA A 25 9.84 18.31 6.66
C ALA A 25 9.09 16.99 6.90
N LEU A 26 8.88 16.57 8.16
CA LEU A 26 8.10 15.37 8.49
C LEU A 26 6.69 15.39 7.90
N GLU A 27 6.08 16.57 7.80
CA GLU A 27 4.73 16.74 7.28
C GLU A 27 4.71 16.94 5.76
N ASN A 28 5.71 17.60 5.21
CA ASN A 28 5.68 18.13 3.84
C ASN A 28 6.61 17.39 2.86
N ASP A 29 7.58 16.58 3.34
CA ASP A 29 8.52 15.89 2.45
C ASP A 29 7.81 14.87 1.54
N PRO A 30 7.89 15.03 0.20
CA PRO A 30 7.20 14.13 -0.74
C PRO A 30 7.80 12.72 -0.75
N VAL A 31 9.10 12.57 -0.46
CA VAL A 31 9.79 11.28 -0.42
C VAL A 31 9.31 10.49 0.79
N LEU A 32 9.21 11.12 1.97
CA LEU A 32 8.69 10.46 3.16
C LEU A 32 7.20 10.09 3.01
N ARG A 33 6.40 10.93 2.34
CA ARG A 33 4.99 10.59 2.03
C ARG A 33 4.89 9.38 1.09
N ALA A 34 5.75 9.29 0.08
CA ALA A 34 5.81 8.12 -0.80
C ALA A 34 6.23 6.87 -0.03
N ALA A 35 7.26 6.95 0.82
CA ALA A 35 7.69 5.85 1.68
C ALA A 35 6.57 5.37 2.62
N ARG A 36 5.79 6.30 3.19
CA ARG A 36 4.63 5.97 4.03
C ARG A 36 3.53 5.26 3.24
N ALA A 37 3.27 5.68 2.00
CA ALA A 37 2.30 5.01 1.13
C ALA A 37 2.74 3.59 0.78
N THR A 38 4.01 3.38 0.45
CA THR A 38 4.61 2.06 0.22
C THR A 38 4.51 1.20 1.48
N PHE A 39 4.89 1.72 2.64
CA PHE A 39 4.77 1.03 3.91
C PHE A 39 3.32 0.56 4.18
N ASN A 40 2.33 1.42 3.97
CA ASN A 40 0.92 1.05 4.15
C ASN A 40 0.49 -0.05 3.18
N ALA A 41 0.93 0.02 1.91
CA ALA A 41 0.66 -1.01 0.92
C ALA A 41 1.29 -2.37 1.32
N ASP A 42 2.51 -2.36 1.83
CA ASP A 42 3.21 -3.57 2.29
C ASP A 42 2.54 -4.19 3.52
N LEU A 43 1.98 -3.38 4.42
CA LEU A 43 1.19 -3.88 5.55
C LEU A 43 -0.07 -4.62 5.09
N GLU A 44 -0.71 -4.16 4.01
CA GLU A 44 -1.91 -4.81 3.44
C GLU A 44 -1.59 -6.16 2.78
N GLY A 45 -0.34 -6.41 2.41
CA GLY A 45 0.12 -7.70 1.89
C GLY A 45 -0.23 -8.88 2.81
N LYS A 46 -0.24 -8.67 4.12
CA LYS A 46 -0.69 -9.66 5.10
C LYS A 46 -2.19 -9.96 4.98
N ASN A 47 -3.02 -8.94 4.78
CA ASN A 47 -4.47 -9.11 4.62
C ASN A 47 -4.80 -9.80 3.29
N ILE A 48 -4.08 -9.46 2.22
CA ILE A 48 -4.19 -10.13 0.91
C ILE A 48 -3.82 -11.60 1.03
N SER A 49 -2.72 -11.92 1.70
CA SER A 49 -2.31 -13.32 1.90
C SER A 49 -3.31 -14.11 2.76
N ARG A 50 -3.94 -13.45 3.74
CA ARG A 50 -5.00 -14.05 4.55
C ARG A 50 -6.27 -14.31 3.74
N ALA A 51 -6.58 -13.45 2.77
CA ALA A 51 -7.78 -13.59 1.95
C ALA A 51 -7.82 -14.93 1.19
N ALA A 52 -6.66 -15.48 0.79
CA ALA A 52 -6.57 -16.79 0.16
C ALA A 52 -7.02 -17.96 1.06
N LEU A 53 -7.07 -17.76 2.38
CA LEU A 53 -7.54 -18.75 3.36
C LEU A 53 -9.04 -18.59 3.69
N LEU A 54 -9.70 -17.56 3.15
CA LEU A 54 -11.12 -17.28 3.37
C LEU A 54 -11.97 -17.84 2.22
N PRO A 55 -13.29 -18.02 2.43
CA PRO A 55 -14.19 -18.36 1.34
C PRO A 55 -14.13 -17.34 0.21
N GLN A 56 -13.99 -17.83 -1.02
CA GLN A 56 -13.97 -17.02 -2.24
C GLN A 56 -15.36 -17.07 -2.86
N LEU A 57 -15.97 -15.90 -3.03
CA LEU A 57 -17.23 -15.74 -3.76
C LEU A 57 -16.92 -15.19 -5.15
N ALA A 58 -17.34 -15.89 -6.17
CA ALA A 58 -17.27 -15.43 -7.55
C ALA A 58 -18.67 -15.30 -8.15
N ILE A 59 -18.90 -14.20 -8.84
CA ILE A 59 -20.11 -13.93 -9.62
C ILE A 59 -19.66 -13.75 -11.07
N SER A 60 -20.26 -14.46 -11.99
CA SER A 60 -19.97 -14.39 -13.43
C SER A 60 -21.23 -14.10 -14.21
N GLY A 61 -21.08 -13.32 -15.27
CA GLY A 61 -22.09 -13.10 -16.29
C GLY A 61 -21.41 -13.23 -17.65
N GLU A 62 -21.98 -14.03 -18.53
CA GLU A 62 -21.46 -14.23 -19.87
C GLU A 62 -22.60 -14.00 -20.88
N TYR A 63 -22.31 -13.18 -21.88
CA TYR A 63 -23.12 -13.06 -23.09
C TYR A 63 -22.34 -13.72 -24.21
N LYS A 64 -22.97 -14.71 -24.86
CA LYS A 64 -22.37 -15.43 -25.96
C LYS A 64 -23.25 -15.28 -27.19
N GLU A 65 -22.67 -14.80 -28.29
CA GLU A 65 -23.22 -14.78 -29.63
C GLU A 65 -22.45 -15.80 -30.45
N SER A 66 -23.15 -16.72 -31.11
CA SER A 66 -22.55 -17.74 -31.94
C SER A 66 -23.27 -17.82 -33.27
N GLU A 67 -22.51 -17.62 -34.34
CA GLU A 67 -22.91 -17.83 -35.70
C GLU A 67 -22.36 -19.16 -36.21
N THR A 68 -23.23 -20.10 -36.52
CA THR A 68 -22.82 -21.40 -37.04
C THR A 68 -23.29 -21.52 -38.51
N ASN A 69 -22.32 -21.59 -39.42
CA ASN A 69 -22.56 -21.86 -40.82
C ASN A 69 -22.59 -23.39 -41.04
N ASP A 70 -23.75 -23.94 -41.24
CA ASP A 70 -23.88 -25.36 -41.57
C ASP A 70 -23.77 -25.55 -43.09
N SER A 71 -22.62 -26.03 -43.54
CA SER A 71 -22.33 -26.34 -44.95
C SER A 71 -22.45 -27.84 -45.20
N SER A 72 -23.52 -28.50 -44.74
CA SER A 72 -23.71 -29.93 -44.95
C SER A 72 -24.08 -30.21 -46.40
N PRO A 73 -23.24 -30.93 -47.17
CA PRO A 73 -23.50 -31.19 -48.60
C PRO A 73 -24.63 -32.21 -48.85
N LEU A 74 -25.14 -32.85 -47.80
CA LEU A 74 -26.10 -33.95 -47.92
C LEU A 74 -27.55 -33.57 -47.99
N PHE A 75 -27.92 -32.32 -47.61
CA PHE A 75 -29.32 -31.87 -47.63
C PHE A 75 -29.49 -30.41 -48.15
N GLY A 76 -28.79 -30.05 -49.16
CA GLY A 76 -29.14 -28.94 -50.11
C GLY A 76 -29.60 -27.60 -49.57
N SER A 77 -29.41 -27.26 -48.34
CA SER A 77 -29.76 -25.99 -47.75
C SER A 77 -28.77 -25.62 -46.68
N GLY A 78 -27.69 -24.98 -47.11
CA GLY A 78 -26.80 -24.30 -46.15
C GLY A 78 -27.54 -23.11 -45.52
N GLY A 79 -27.64 -23.07 -44.20
CA GLY A 79 -28.23 -21.99 -43.44
C GLY A 79 -27.27 -21.50 -42.38
N THR A 80 -27.26 -20.18 -42.15
CA THR A 80 -26.60 -19.59 -40.97
C THR A 80 -27.57 -19.71 -39.80
N ILE A 81 -27.12 -20.32 -38.71
CA ILE A 81 -27.88 -20.36 -37.45
C ILE A 81 -27.21 -19.40 -36.50
N ASP A 82 -27.93 -18.31 -36.21
CA ASP A 82 -27.54 -17.35 -35.18
C ASP A 82 -28.12 -17.82 -33.85
N SER A 83 -27.29 -17.92 -32.85
CA SER A 83 -27.69 -18.25 -31.49
C SER A 83 -27.04 -17.27 -30.52
N ASP A 84 -27.90 -16.64 -29.74
CA ASP A 84 -27.49 -15.80 -28.61
C ASP A 84 -27.90 -16.44 -27.29
N GLY A 85 -27.07 -16.25 -26.28
CA GLY A 85 -27.31 -16.82 -24.96
C GLY A 85 -26.71 -15.98 -23.85
N ASN A 86 -27.47 -15.87 -22.78
CA ASN A 86 -26.99 -15.26 -21.53
C ASN A 86 -26.83 -16.33 -20.47
N SER A 87 -25.68 -16.32 -19.77
CA SER A 87 -25.49 -17.16 -18.61
C SER A 87 -25.07 -16.33 -17.40
N TYR A 88 -25.60 -16.66 -16.25
CA TYR A 88 -25.22 -16.06 -14.97
C TYR A 88 -24.86 -17.16 -14.01
N GLY A 89 -23.76 -16.97 -13.30
CA GLY A 89 -23.27 -17.93 -12.33
C GLY A 89 -22.86 -17.26 -11.01
N ALA A 90 -23.09 -17.97 -9.91
CA ALA A 90 -22.52 -17.63 -8.63
C ALA A 90 -21.89 -18.88 -8.04
N SER A 91 -20.66 -18.77 -7.54
CA SER A 91 -19.96 -19.87 -6.91
C SER A 91 -19.26 -19.43 -5.62
N ILE A 92 -19.24 -20.33 -4.64
CA ILE A 92 -18.47 -20.17 -3.40
C ILE A 92 -17.49 -21.34 -3.36
N SER A 93 -16.21 -21.01 -3.16
CA SER A 93 -15.17 -22.00 -2.97
C SER A 93 -14.31 -21.67 -1.76
N GLN A 94 -13.92 -22.66 -0.99
CA GLN A 94 -13.00 -22.50 0.13
C GLN A 94 -12.02 -23.67 0.19
N ALA A 95 -10.74 -23.36 0.28
CA ALA A 95 -9.73 -24.35 0.56
C ALA A 95 -9.85 -24.79 2.05
N ILE A 96 -10.11 -26.07 2.29
CA ILE A 96 -10.15 -26.66 3.63
C ILE A 96 -8.74 -26.84 4.18
N PHE A 97 -7.81 -27.21 3.29
CA PHE A 97 -6.40 -27.40 3.61
C PHE A 97 -5.53 -26.95 2.44
N ASP A 98 -4.78 -25.86 2.66
CA ASP A 98 -3.84 -25.29 1.67
C ASP A 98 -2.56 -24.85 2.38
N MET A 99 -1.58 -25.76 2.46
CA MET A 99 -0.29 -25.49 3.07
C MET A 99 0.51 -24.39 2.36
N PRO A 100 0.55 -24.30 1.03
CA PRO A 100 1.18 -23.19 0.33
C PRO A 100 0.64 -21.83 0.74
N SER A 101 -0.67 -21.66 0.81
CA SER A 101 -1.31 -20.40 1.25
C SER A 101 -1.06 -20.10 2.72
N TRP A 102 -1.00 -21.14 3.57
CA TRP A 102 -0.61 -20.98 4.97
C TRP A 102 0.83 -20.46 5.12
N TYR A 103 1.79 -21.06 4.43
CA TYR A 103 3.19 -20.59 4.47
C TYR A 103 3.34 -19.20 3.87
N ARG A 104 2.59 -18.87 2.83
CA ARG A 104 2.55 -17.51 2.26
C ARG A 104 2.04 -16.49 3.27
N PHE A 105 0.97 -16.83 4.00
CA PHE A 105 0.46 -15.99 5.09
C PHE A 105 1.48 -15.83 6.22
N GLN A 106 2.18 -16.89 6.62
CA GLN A 106 3.25 -16.78 7.61
C GLN A 106 4.40 -15.90 7.13
N GLY A 107 4.85 -16.08 5.89
CA GLY A 107 5.89 -15.24 5.28
C GLY A 107 5.48 -13.77 5.17
N SER A 108 4.21 -13.47 4.92
CA SER A 108 3.72 -12.09 4.83
C SER A 108 3.80 -11.33 6.15
N LYS A 109 3.78 -12.02 7.30
CA LYS A 109 4.03 -11.40 8.59
C LYS A 109 5.47 -10.88 8.69
N SER A 110 6.44 -11.69 8.27
CA SER A 110 7.85 -11.29 8.25
C SER A 110 8.11 -10.16 7.25
N LEU A 111 7.41 -10.15 6.11
CA LEU A 111 7.45 -9.04 5.16
C LEU A 111 6.92 -7.74 5.77
N SER A 112 5.83 -7.81 6.55
CA SER A 112 5.29 -6.64 7.26
C SER A 112 6.28 -6.09 8.31
N GLU A 113 7.04 -6.94 9.00
CA GLU A 113 8.10 -6.50 9.92
C GLU A 113 9.28 -5.89 9.15
N SER A 114 9.65 -6.45 8.00
CA SER A 114 10.67 -5.86 7.11
C SER A 114 10.24 -4.48 6.62
N ALA A 115 8.98 -4.31 6.22
CA ALA A 115 8.43 -3.02 5.81
C ALA A 115 8.51 -1.96 6.93
N ARG A 116 8.27 -2.35 8.18
CA ARG A 116 8.44 -1.46 9.35
C ARG A 116 9.88 -0.99 9.50
N ALA A 117 10.83 -1.91 9.39
CA ALA A 117 12.26 -1.60 9.48
C ALA A 117 12.70 -0.68 8.32
N GLN A 118 12.19 -0.92 7.11
CA GLN A 118 12.46 -0.08 5.94
C GLN A 118 11.92 1.34 6.15
N PHE A 119 10.68 1.49 6.59
CA PHE A 119 10.10 2.80 6.85
C PHE A 119 10.85 3.57 7.95
N ALA A 120 11.34 2.88 8.99
CA ALA A 120 12.20 3.50 10.01
C ALA A 120 13.52 4.00 9.41
N ALA A 121 14.12 3.26 8.47
CA ALA A 121 15.31 3.70 7.75
C ALA A 121 15.04 4.92 6.87
N ASP A 122 13.87 4.99 6.23
CA ASP A 122 13.46 6.13 5.41
C ASP A 122 13.27 7.40 6.27
N GLN A 123 12.72 7.25 7.49
CA GLN A 123 12.64 8.35 8.46
C GLN A 123 14.03 8.84 8.90
N GLN A 124 14.97 7.93 9.13
CA GLN A 124 16.37 8.32 9.47
C GLN A 124 17.03 9.04 8.29
N SER A 125 16.78 8.59 7.07
CA SER A 125 17.31 9.23 5.87
C SER A 125 16.79 10.67 5.69
N LEU A 126 15.57 10.97 6.16
CA LEU A 126 15.04 12.33 6.16
C LEU A 126 15.89 13.25 7.05
N ILE A 127 16.31 12.79 8.22
CA ILE A 127 17.18 13.58 9.14
C ILE A 127 18.46 14.00 8.40
N ILE A 128 19.10 13.07 7.69
CA ILE A 128 20.33 13.34 6.94
C ILE A 128 20.06 14.36 5.85
N ARG A 129 18.99 14.19 5.05
CA ARG A 129 18.65 15.12 3.96
C ARG A 129 18.38 16.54 4.46
N VAL A 130 17.62 16.65 5.56
CA VAL A 130 17.29 17.96 6.14
C VAL A 130 18.55 18.62 6.69
N SER A 131 19.41 17.87 7.40
CA SER A 131 20.67 18.39 7.92
C SER A 131 21.61 18.85 6.81
N ASP A 132 21.77 18.06 5.77
CA ASP A 132 22.60 18.42 4.61
C ASP A 132 22.09 19.68 3.91
N ALA A 133 20.76 19.79 3.69
CA ALA A 133 20.16 20.96 3.10
C ALA A 133 20.37 22.21 3.96
N TYR A 134 20.16 22.10 5.28
CA TYR A 134 20.35 23.16 6.23
C TYR A 134 21.78 23.70 6.22
N PHE A 135 22.77 22.81 6.34
CA PHE A 135 24.18 23.20 6.34
C PHE A 135 24.65 23.74 4.97
N ASN A 136 24.06 23.27 3.86
CA ASN A 136 24.36 23.83 2.55
C ASN A 136 23.86 25.28 2.42
N VAL A 137 22.68 25.58 2.96
CA VAL A 137 22.15 26.96 3.02
C VAL A 137 23.07 27.84 3.87
N LEU A 138 23.44 27.40 5.07
CA LEU A 138 24.36 28.17 5.93
C LEU A 138 25.69 28.46 5.23
N ARG A 139 26.26 27.46 4.57
CA ARG A 139 27.52 27.64 3.82
C ARG A 139 27.37 28.65 2.67
N ALA A 140 26.19 28.73 2.04
CA ALA A 140 25.93 29.69 0.98
C ALA A 140 25.80 31.12 1.50
N TYR A 141 25.41 31.30 2.79
CA TYR A 141 25.38 32.62 3.44
C TYR A 141 26.75 33.12 3.89
N ASP A 142 27.69 32.18 4.17
CA ASP A 142 29.05 32.50 4.66
C ASP A 142 30.05 32.82 3.52
N ASN A 143 29.69 32.61 2.24
CA ASN A 143 30.49 32.94 1.06
C ASN A 143 30.07 34.25 0.41
#